data_5302a611a557a403f365f78ae834aafc
#
_entry.id   5302a611a557a403f365f78ae834aafc
#
_cell.length_a   1.000
_cell.length_b   1.000
_cell.length_c   1.000
_cell.angle_alpha   90.00
_cell.angle_beta   90.00
_cell.angle_gamma   90.00
#
_symmetry.space_group_name_H-M   'P 1'
#
loop_
_entity.id
_entity.type
_entity.pdbx_description
1 polymer ?
#
loop_
_entity_poly.entity_id
_entity_poly.type
_entity_poly.pdbx_seq_one_letter_code
_entity_poly.pdbx_strand_id
1 'polypeptide(L)'
;LGLAAYAPLRHFRAESPFNYRKKCLLYIPARRAAAVPENQYLADKIVQLVSTCHGHALVLFTSYRQMRNVYDALGGRLMFPVFQAGRGQNRSIQQFKQSGNGVLFAAGSCWEGIDFPSDMVSLLIIAKLPFPIPDPVSDYERRQYPNLRDYINAEIIPEMQKKLRQ
;
A
#
# COMPACT_ATOMS: atom_id res chain seq x y z
N LEU A 1 -9.44 -18.50 -12.81
CA LEU A 1 -8.77 -19.76 -12.45
C LEU A 1 -8.96 -20.86 -13.51
N GLY A 2 -9.60 -20.60 -14.67
CA GLY A 2 -9.73 -21.56 -15.78
C GLY A 2 -10.50 -22.86 -15.50
N LEU A 3 -11.07 -22.97 -14.29
CA LEU A 3 -11.80 -24.19 -13.87
C LEU A 3 -13.27 -24.24 -14.30
N ALA A 4 -13.78 -23.16 -14.88
CA ALA A 4 -15.20 -23.07 -15.28
C ALA A 4 -15.61 -24.12 -16.34
N ALA A 5 -14.64 -24.69 -17.08
CA ALA A 5 -14.88 -25.74 -18.08
C ALA A 5 -15.04 -27.15 -17.47
N TYR A 6 -14.74 -27.34 -16.18
CA TYR A 6 -14.85 -28.62 -15.50
C TYR A 6 -16.13 -28.68 -14.68
N ALA A 7 -17.15 -29.34 -15.17
CA ALA A 7 -18.35 -29.66 -14.42
C ALA A 7 -18.26 -31.12 -13.90
N PRO A 8 -18.74 -31.42 -12.67
CA PRO A 8 -19.39 -30.52 -11.70
C PRO A 8 -18.41 -29.95 -10.67
N LEU A 9 -18.27 -28.62 -10.65
CA LEU A 9 -17.52 -27.94 -9.60
C LEU A 9 -18.44 -27.59 -8.42
N ARG A 10 -18.04 -27.98 -7.23
CA ARG A 10 -18.68 -27.49 -6.00
C ARG A 10 -17.96 -26.23 -5.55
N HIS A 11 -18.67 -25.12 -5.51
CA HIS A 11 -18.15 -23.87 -5.00
C HIS A 11 -18.45 -23.77 -3.50
N PHE A 12 -17.43 -23.60 -2.69
CA PHE A 12 -17.57 -23.28 -1.27
C PHE A 12 -17.02 -21.87 -1.04
N ARG A 13 -17.80 -21.01 -0.41
CA ARG A 13 -17.39 -19.68 0.00
C ARG A 13 -17.56 -19.57 1.50
N ALA A 14 -16.44 -19.44 2.21
CA ALA A 14 -16.44 -19.10 3.62
C ALA A 14 -16.38 -17.57 3.78
N GLU A 15 -17.21 -17.04 4.68
CA GLU A 15 -17.11 -15.64 5.08
C GLU A 15 -15.96 -15.44 6.08
N SER A 16 -15.37 -14.25 6.09
CA SER A 16 -14.33 -13.93 7.07
C SER A 16 -14.92 -13.89 8.48
N PRO A 17 -14.26 -14.50 9.48
CA PRO A 17 -14.69 -14.42 10.87
C PRO A 17 -14.54 -13.02 11.47
N PHE A 18 -13.84 -12.10 10.77
CA PHE A 18 -13.57 -10.75 11.25
C PHE A 18 -14.64 -9.76 10.81
N ASN A 19 -15.17 -8.99 11.76
CA ASN A 19 -16.06 -7.88 11.45
C ASN A 19 -15.25 -6.63 11.12
N TYR A 20 -14.82 -6.51 9.85
CA TYR A 20 -14.01 -5.37 9.36
C TYR A 20 -14.69 -4.02 9.52
N ARG A 21 -16.03 -3.95 9.44
CA ARG A 21 -16.78 -2.70 9.64
C ARG A 21 -16.60 -2.09 11.04
N LYS A 22 -16.36 -2.94 12.04
CA LYS A 22 -16.12 -2.52 13.42
C LYS A 22 -14.64 -2.37 13.78
N LYS A 23 -13.75 -3.08 13.07
CA LYS A 23 -12.34 -3.20 13.43
C LYS A 23 -11.39 -2.47 12.48
N CYS A 24 -11.88 -1.97 11.33
CA CYS A 24 -11.06 -1.30 10.35
C CYS A 24 -11.69 0.04 9.97
N LEU A 25 -10.89 1.11 10.03
CA LEU A 25 -11.27 2.44 9.55
C LEU A 25 -10.53 2.73 8.24
N LEU A 26 -11.27 2.90 7.15
CA LEU A 26 -10.71 3.37 5.88
C LEU A 26 -10.80 4.90 5.85
N TYR A 27 -9.65 5.56 5.87
CA TYR A 27 -9.53 7.01 5.72
C TYR A 27 -9.04 7.39 4.32
N ILE A 28 -9.84 8.14 3.59
CA ILE A 28 -9.47 8.69 2.29
C ILE A 28 -9.40 10.21 2.45
N PRO A 29 -8.20 10.82 2.38
CA PRO A 29 -8.06 12.26 2.55
C PRO A 29 -8.72 13.03 1.41
N ALA A 30 -9.13 14.27 1.70
CA ALA A 30 -9.61 15.18 0.68
C ALA A 30 -8.52 15.45 -0.36
N ARG A 31 -8.95 15.82 -1.58
CA ARG A 31 -8.03 16.12 -2.67
C ARG A 31 -7.05 17.21 -2.26
N ARG A 32 -5.76 16.99 -2.54
CA ARG A 32 -4.70 17.97 -2.32
C ARG A 32 -4.95 19.25 -3.14
N ALA A 33 -4.74 20.42 -2.53
CA ALA A 33 -4.71 21.67 -3.25
C ALA A 33 -3.55 21.72 -4.26
N ALA A 34 -3.79 22.23 -5.46
CA ALA A 34 -2.80 22.21 -6.54
C ALA A 34 -1.48 22.95 -6.17
N ALA A 35 -1.56 23.97 -5.32
CA ALA A 35 -0.41 24.75 -4.88
C ALA A 35 0.53 24.02 -3.90
N VAL A 36 0.08 22.93 -3.28
CA VAL A 36 0.91 22.19 -2.32
C VAL A 36 1.67 21.07 -3.04
N PRO A 37 3.01 20.98 -2.96
CA PRO A 37 3.78 19.88 -3.52
C PRO A 37 3.33 18.53 -2.98
N GLU A 38 3.28 17.51 -3.84
CA GLU A 38 2.76 16.18 -3.47
C GLU A 38 3.50 15.56 -2.29
N ASN A 39 4.85 15.60 -2.31
CA ASN A 39 5.65 15.01 -1.24
C ASN A 39 5.46 15.75 0.09
N GLN A 40 5.27 17.07 0.06
CA GLN A 40 4.98 17.85 1.26
C GLN A 40 3.61 17.49 1.83
N TYR A 41 2.59 17.40 0.98
CA TYR A 41 1.25 16.98 1.39
C TYR A 41 1.24 15.59 2.02
N LEU A 42 1.96 14.63 1.40
CA LEU A 42 2.09 13.28 1.94
C LEU A 42 2.81 13.29 3.30
N ALA A 43 3.91 14.03 3.43
CA ALA A 43 4.64 14.17 4.67
C ALA A 43 3.76 14.74 5.79
N ASP A 44 2.97 15.79 5.50
CA ASP A 44 2.06 16.40 6.46
C ASP A 44 0.96 15.44 6.91
N LYS A 45 0.39 14.66 5.97
CA LYS A 45 -0.60 13.63 6.28
C LYS A 45 -0.02 12.48 7.09
N ILE A 46 1.20 12.04 6.77
CA ILE A 46 1.91 11.02 7.54
C ILE A 46 2.14 11.50 8.97
N VAL A 47 2.64 12.72 9.17
CA VAL A 47 2.85 13.29 10.51
C VAL A 47 1.53 13.30 11.30
N GLN A 48 0.45 13.79 10.68
CA GLN A 48 -0.87 13.85 11.32
C GLN A 48 -1.35 12.46 11.76
N LEU A 49 -1.35 11.48 10.85
CA LEU A 49 -1.90 10.15 11.10
C LEU A 49 -1.04 9.36 12.08
N VAL A 50 0.28 9.37 11.89
CA VAL A 50 1.23 8.66 12.76
C VAL A 50 1.19 9.20 14.17
N SER A 51 1.10 10.53 14.35
CA SER A 51 0.99 11.12 15.68
C SER A 51 -0.31 10.72 16.39
N THR A 52 -1.42 10.62 15.65
CA THR A 52 -2.72 10.18 16.19
C THR A 52 -2.71 8.70 16.61
N CYS A 53 -1.96 7.85 15.88
CA CYS A 53 -1.86 6.41 16.15
C CYS A 53 -0.65 6.06 17.05
N HIS A 54 0.09 7.04 17.56
CA HIS A 54 1.26 6.84 18.42
C HIS A 54 2.36 5.96 17.81
N GLY A 55 2.63 6.12 16.53
CA GLY A 55 3.53 5.26 15.76
C GLY A 55 2.82 4.04 15.19
N HIS A 56 3.40 2.83 15.35
CA HIS A 56 2.85 1.56 14.88
C HIS A 56 2.39 1.60 13.41
N ALA A 57 3.18 2.24 12.54
CA ALA A 57 2.75 2.57 11.19
C ALA A 57 3.62 1.90 10.12
N LEU A 58 2.96 1.40 9.08
CA LEU A 58 3.56 0.99 7.83
C LEU A 58 3.13 1.96 6.72
N VAL A 59 4.09 2.55 6.02
CA VAL A 59 3.83 3.45 4.89
C VAL A 59 4.38 2.82 3.62
N LEU A 60 3.50 2.47 2.69
CA LEU A 60 3.82 1.81 1.43
C LEU A 60 3.91 2.81 0.29
N PHE A 61 5.04 2.76 -0.43
CA PHE A 61 5.32 3.58 -1.59
C PHE A 61 5.48 2.70 -2.84
N THR A 62 5.11 3.24 -3.99
CA THR A 62 5.30 2.57 -5.29
C THR A 62 6.71 2.76 -5.85
N SER A 63 7.49 3.70 -5.31
CA SER A 63 8.88 3.92 -5.73
C SER A 63 9.80 4.34 -4.59
N TYR A 64 11.05 3.89 -4.63
CA TYR A 64 12.10 4.29 -3.68
C TYR A 64 12.40 5.80 -3.73
N ARG A 65 12.28 6.41 -4.90
CA ARG A 65 12.49 7.85 -5.05
C ARG A 65 11.44 8.65 -4.28
N GLN A 66 10.16 8.30 -4.43
CA GLN A 66 9.09 8.96 -3.69
C GLN A 66 9.24 8.74 -2.18
N MET A 67 9.55 7.51 -1.76
CA MET A 67 9.81 7.20 -0.36
C MET A 67 10.86 8.12 0.25
N ARG A 68 12.02 8.29 -0.42
CA ARG A 68 13.09 9.19 0.04
C ARG A 68 12.66 10.64 0.06
N ASN A 69 12.05 11.14 -1.01
CA ASN A 69 11.60 12.52 -1.08
C ASN A 69 10.58 12.87 0.02
N VAL A 70 9.68 11.95 0.35
CA VAL A 70 8.73 12.14 1.45
C VAL A 70 9.44 12.07 2.81
N TYR A 71 10.41 11.17 2.97
CA TYR A 71 11.23 11.11 4.18
C TYR A 71 11.99 12.43 4.41
N ASP A 72 12.60 12.98 3.37
CA ASP A 72 13.30 14.28 3.44
C ASP A 72 12.32 15.42 3.78
N ALA A 73 11.12 15.39 3.18
CA ALA A 73 10.06 16.36 3.46
C ALA A 73 9.49 16.27 4.90
N LEU A 74 9.66 15.14 5.59
CA LEU A 74 9.31 15.04 7.01
C LEU A 74 10.17 15.96 7.87
N GLY A 75 11.45 16.18 7.50
CA GLY A 75 12.35 17.10 8.21
C GLY A 75 12.48 16.83 9.72
N GLY A 76 12.41 15.57 10.13
CA GLY A 76 12.48 15.18 11.55
C GLY A 76 11.23 15.49 12.39
N ARG A 77 10.10 15.82 11.78
CA ARG A 77 8.85 16.19 12.49
C ARG A 77 8.14 15.01 13.19
N LEU A 78 8.56 13.76 12.91
CA LEU A 78 8.02 12.60 13.62
C LEU A 78 8.79 12.37 14.93
N MET A 79 8.06 12.17 16.01
CA MET A 79 8.62 11.83 17.33
C MET A 79 8.94 10.34 17.47
N PHE A 80 8.61 9.54 16.47
CA PHE A 80 8.80 8.10 16.43
C PHE A 80 9.96 7.74 15.51
N PRO A 81 10.74 6.67 15.80
CA PRO A 81 11.83 6.24 14.92
C PRO A 81 11.29 5.82 13.56
N VAL A 82 11.91 6.33 12.49
CA VAL A 82 11.52 6.01 11.10
C VAL A 82 12.57 5.10 10.49
N PHE A 83 12.13 3.96 9.98
CA PHE A 83 12.95 2.97 9.31
C PHE A 83 12.60 2.95 7.82
N GLN A 84 13.59 2.89 6.95
CA GLN A 84 13.39 2.78 5.51
C GLN A 84 13.78 1.38 5.05
N ALA A 85 12.83 0.64 4.49
CA ALA A 85 13.05 -0.67 3.90
C ALA A 85 13.03 -0.59 2.38
N GLY A 86 14.12 -1.06 1.78
CA GLY A 86 14.28 -1.15 0.36
C GLY A 86 14.77 -2.54 -0.07
N ARG A 87 15.23 -2.67 -1.32
CA ARG A 87 15.69 -3.94 -1.88
C ARG A 87 16.81 -4.54 -1.02
N GLY A 88 16.60 -5.73 -0.44
CA GLY A 88 17.58 -6.44 0.39
C GLY A 88 17.78 -5.90 1.80
N GLN A 89 16.97 -4.94 2.27
CA GLN A 89 17.15 -4.30 3.59
C GLN A 89 16.33 -4.97 4.70
N ASN A 90 16.57 -6.26 4.96
CA ASN A 90 15.94 -6.97 6.09
C ASN A 90 16.29 -6.35 7.45
N ARG A 91 17.45 -5.67 7.56
CA ARG A 91 17.87 -5.03 8.81
C ARG A 91 16.91 -3.95 9.28
N SER A 92 16.46 -3.06 8.39
CA SER A 92 15.49 -2.00 8.73
C SER A 92 14.16 -2.57 9.21
N ILE A 93 13.73 -3.67 8.60
CA ILE A 93 12.51 -4.38 9.01
C ILE A 93 12.68 -4.98 10.41
N GLN A 94 13.83 -5.59 10.70
CA GLN A 94 14.12 -6.13 12.03
C GLN A 94 14.22 -5.02 13.10
N GLN A 95 14.87 -3.90 12.78
CA GLN A 95 14.92 -2.75 13.67
C GLN A 95 13.52 -2.17 13.95
N PHE A 96 12.67 -2.07 12.91
CA PHE A 96 11.27 -1.69 13.08
C PHE A 96 10.55 -2.66 14.03
N LYS A 97 10.70 -3.97 13.82
CA LYS A 97 10.10 -4.99 14.68
C LYS A 97 10.54 -4.89 16.15
N GLN A 98 11.73 -4.42 16.40
CA GLN A 98 12.29 -4.23 17.75
C GLN A 98 11.93 -2.88 18.38
N SER A 99 11.51 -1.90 17.61
CA SER A 99 11.28 -0.52 18.08
C SER A 99 10.02 -0.35 18.94
N GLY A 100 9.09 -1.29 18.85
CA GLY A 100 7.81 -1.24 19.57
C GLY A 100 6.79 -0.30 18.93
N ASN A 101 7.13 0.96 18.65
CA ASN A 101 6.22 1.98 18.12
C ASN A 101 6.78 2.76 16.92
N GLY A 102 7.69 2.17 16.17
CA GLY A 102 8.30 2.81 15.00
C GLY A 102 7.36 3.04 13.83
N VAL A 103 7.91 3.66 12.80
CA VAL A 103 7.28 3.88 11.50
C VAL A 103 8.16 3.23 10.43
N LEU A 104 7.60 2.30 9.66
CA LEU A 104 8.30 1.66 8.56
C LEU A 104 7.88 2.27 7.24
N PHE A 105 8.82 2.89 6.53
CA PHE A 105 8.67 3.29 5.13
C PHE A 105 9.15 2.16 4.25
N ALA A 106 8.31 1.66 3.36
CA ALA A 106 8.62 0.50 2.54
C ALA A 106 8.22 0.69 1.08
N ALA A 107 9.04 0.14 0.17
CA ALA A 107 8.80 0.19 -1.26
C ALA A 107 9.25 -1.10 -1.96
N GLY A 108 8.78 -1.32 -3.18
CA GLY A 108 9.17 -2.47 -4.02
C GLY A 108 8.69 -3.80 -3.46
N SER A 109 9.59 -4.73 -3.19
CA SER A 109 9.27 -6.07 -2.69
C SER A 109 8.62 -6.10 -1.31
N CYS A 110 8.60 -4.98 -0.59
CA CYS A 110 7.94 -4.89 0.71
C CYS A 110 6.40 -4.82 0.63
N TRP A 111 5.83 -4.78 -0.56
CA TRP A 111 4.38 -4.90 -0.76
C TRP A 111 3.87 -6.33 -0.54
N GLU A 112 4.77 -7.30 -0.54
CA GLU A 112 4.44 -8.72 -0.49
C GLU A 112 5.37 -9.45 0.49
N GLY A 113 4.83 -10.43 1.23
CA GLY A 113 5.66 -11.39 1.97
C GLY A 113 6.30 -10.89 3.26
N ILE A 114 5.86 -9.78 3.84
CA ILE A 114 6.29 -9.38 5.19
C ILE A 114 5.16 -9.65 6.16
N ASP A 115 5.41 -10.53 7.11
CA ASP A 115 4.51 -10.80 8.23
C ASP A 115 4.89 -9.93 9.44
N PHE A 116 3.88 -9.27 10.00
CA PHE A 116 4.00 -8.47 11.22
C PHE A 116 3.13 -9.08 12.33
N PRO A 117 3.63 -9.20 13.55
CA PRO A 117 2.79 -9.54 14.70
C PRO A 117 1.58 -8.61 14.82
N SER A 118 0.47 -9.13 15.36
CA SER A 118 -0.87 -8.52 15.29
C SER A 118 -0.99 -7.07 15.77
N ASP A 119 -0.14 -6.65 16.69
CA ASP A 119 -0.23 -5.31 17.32
C ASP A 119 0.86 -4.34 16.81
N MET A 120 1.74 -4.81 15.94
CA MET A 120 2.90 -4.04 15.50
C MET A 120 2.54 -2.95 14.48
N VAL A 121 1.53 -3.20 13.67
CA VAL A 121 1.04 -2.25 12.66
C VAL A 121 -0.45 -2.01 12.87
N SER A 122 -0.80 -0.89 13.48
CA SER A 122 -2.17 -0.43 13.64
C SER A 122 -2.59 0.59 12.56
N LEU A 123 -1.61 1.19 11.89
CA LEU A 123 -1.82 2.17 10.82
C LEU A 123 -1.10 1.74 9.55
N LEU A 124 -1.87 1.49 8.48
CA LEU A 124 -1.35 1.28 7.14
C LEU A 124 -1.64 2.51 6.28
N ILE A 125 -0.60 3.13 5.74
CA ILE A 125 -0.71 4.25 4.79
C ILE A 125 -0.24 3.79 3.42
N ILE A 126 -1.11 3.88 2.42
CA ILE A 126 -0.78 3.65 1.02
C ILE A 126 -0.61 5.02 0.37
N ALA A 127 0.65 5.42 0.13
CA ALA A 127 0.97 6.73 -0.43
C ALA A 127 0.44 6.91 -1.87
N LYS A 128 0.43 5.83 -2.64
CA LYS A 128 -0.12 5.77 -3.99
C LYS A 128 -0.55 4.35 -4.31
N LEU A 129 -1.68 4.20 -4.98
CA LEU A 129 -2.14 2.90 -5.44
C LEU A 129 -1.15 2.27 -6.43
N PRO A 130 -0.87 0.96 -6.33
CA PRO A 130 0.13 0.25 -7.14
C PRO A 130 -0.41 -0.07 -8.54
N PHE A 131 -0.72 0.98 -9.32
CA PHE A 131 -1.05 0.79 -10.72
C PHE A 131 0.13 0.18 -11.48
N PRO A 132 -0.10 -0.78 -12.38
CA PRO A 132 0.94 -1.32 -13.24
C PRO A 132 1.56 -0.21 -14.09
N ILE A 133 2.87 -0.32 -14.33
CA ILE A 133 3.58 0.58 -15.23
C ILE A 133 3.23 0.15 -16.66
N PRO A 134 2.78 1.07 -17.53
CA PRO A 134 2.53 0.74 -18.93
C PRO A 134 3.79 0.14 -19.59
N ASP A 135 3.61 -0.99 -20.24
CA ASP A 135 4.63 -1.67 -21.05
C ASP A 135 4.03 -2.07 -22.41
N PRO A 136 4.85 -2.52 -23.37
CA PRO A 136 4.34 -2.90 -24.69
C PRO A 136 3.27 -3.99 -24.69
N VAL A 137 3.29 -4.88 -23.69
CA VAL A 137 2.29 -5.96 -23.56
C VAL A 137 0.96 -5.37 -23.09
N SER A 138 0.98 -4.58 -22.03
CA SER A 138 -0.21 -3.89 -21.52
C SER A 138 -0.78 -2.89 -22.52
N ASP A 139 0.05 -2.25 -23.35
CA ASP A 139 -0.41 -1.40 -24.45
C ASP A 139 -1.10 -2.22 -25.56
N TYR A 140 -0.61 -3.42 -25.86
CA TYR A 140 -1.26 -4.33 -26.79
C TYR A 140 -2.61 -4.82 -26.24
N GLU A 141 -2.66 -5.27 -25.00
CA GLU A 141 -3.87 -5.72 -24.32
C GLU A 141 -4.92 -4.60 -24.29
N ARG A 142 -4.51 -3.36 -23.96
CA ARG A 142 -5.40 -2.20 -23.94
C ARG A 142 -6.12 -1.97 -25.29
N ARG A 143 -5.44 -2.23 -26.41
CA ARG A 143 -6.02 -2.07 -27.75
C ARG A 143 -7.13 -3.09 -28.08
N GLN A 144 -7.23 -4.17 -27.29
CA GLN A 144 -8.28 -5.19 -27.42
C GLN A 144 -9.62 -4.71 -26.81
N TYR A 145 -9.59 -3.63 -26.03
CA TYR A 145 -10.79 -3.09 -25.36
C TYR A 145 -11.34 -1.87 -26.12
N PRO A 146 -12.68 -1.72 -26.16
CA PRO A 146 -13.33 -0.60 -26.84
C PRO A 146 -12.89 0.77 -26.33
N ASN A 147 -12.59 0.87 -25.04
CA ASN A 147 -12.13 2.09 -24.39
C ASN A 147 -11.25 1.81 -23.16
N LEU A 148 -10.58 2.85 -22.68
CA LEU A 148 -9.68 2.76 -21.53
C LEU A 148 -10.38 2.31 -20.23
N ARG A 149 -11.64 2.70 -20.04
CA ARG A 149 -12.40 2.37 -18.83
C ARG A 149 -12.66 0.87 -18.73
N ASP A 150 -13.02 0.23 -19.83
CA ASP A 150 -13.28 -1.20 -19.86
C ASP A 150 -11.98 -2.00 -19.59
N TYR A 151 -10.87 -1.59 -20.20
CA TYR A 151 -9.56 -2.15 -19.90
C TYR A 151 -9.20 -2.01 -18.41
N ILE A 152 -9.35 -0.80 -17.83
CA ILE A 152 -9.06 -0.58 -16.40
C ILE A 152 -9.93 -1.49 -15.52
N ASN A 153 -11.20 -1.61 -15.81
CA ASN A 153 -12.11 -2.44 -15.01
C ASN A 153 -11.81 -3.94 -15.13
N ALA A 154 -11.45 -4.41 -16.33
CA ALA A 154 -11.26 -5.83 -16.60
C ALA A 154 -9.89 -6.35 -16.14
N GLU A 155 -8.81 -5.55 -16.31
CA GLU A 155 -7.44 -6.00 -16.10
C GLU A 155 -6.78 -5.29 -14.90
N ILE A 156 -6.80 -3.95 -14.89
CA ILE A 156 -6.02 -3.17 -13.93
C ILE A 156 -6.59 -3.27 -12.50
N ILE A 157 -7.90 -3.11 -12.34
CA ILE A 157 -8.53 -3.15 -11.00
C ILE A 157 -8.38 -4.53 -10.35
N PRO A 158 -8.63 -5.66 -11.02
CA PRO A 158 -8.44 -6.99 -10.42
C PRO A 158 -6.99 -7.25 -10.02
N GLU A 159 -6.01 -6.84 -10.84
CA GLU A 159 -4.59 -6.99 -10.52
C GLU A 159 -4.20 -6.16 -9.29
N MET A 160 -4.63 -4.90 -9.25
CA MET A 160 -4.40 -4.02 -8.11
C MET A 160 -5.08 -4.55 -6.84
N GLN A 161 -6.30 -5.05 -6.92
CA GLN A 161 -6.98 -5.69 -5.79
C GLN A 161 -6.24 -6.91 -5.28
N LYS A 162 -5.64 -7.71 -6.17
CA LYS A 162 -4.79 -8.84 -5.78
C LYS A 162 -3.58 -8.38 -4.98
N LYS A 163 -2.88 -7.32 -5.43
CA LYS A 163 -1.75 -6.74 -4.70
C LYS A 163 -2.12 -6.16 -3.34
N LEU A 164 -3.32 -5.60 -3.21
CA LEU A 164 -3.79 -5.04 -1.93
C LEU A 164 -4.28 -6.09 -0.92
N ARG A 165 -4.44 -7.36 -1.36
CA ARG A 165 -4.85 -8.47 -0.48
C ARG A 165 -3.68 -9.26 0.10
N GLN A 166 -2.48 -9.00 -0.34
CA GLN A 166 -1.24 -9.62 0.12
C GLN A 166 -0.66 -8.86 1.31
#